data_b0ed2aa12a015a15408c9ed1af60ef33
#
_entry.id   b0ed2aa12a015a15408c9ed1af60ef33
#
_cell.length_a   1.000
_cell.length_b   1.000
_cell.length_c   1.000
_cell.angle_alpha   90.00
_cell.angle_beta   90.00
_cell.angle_gamma   90.00
#
_symmetry.space_group_name_H-M   'P 1'
#
loop_
_entity.id
_entity.type
_entity.pdbx_description
1 polymer ?
#
loop_
_entity_poly.entity_id
_entity_poly.type
_entity_poly.pdbx_seq_one_letter_code
_entity_poly.pdbx_strand_id
1 'polypeptide(L)'
;MTPVIGTPGRVRSAVGEARGVPGQGKRKGGGGNPVGRRRASASGDRVWLCRGCCCGTRTEHPGVDHTGQEKALRSGAERAGMAFEATGCLGACGQGNLIVVRRGGRVRWFRRMLGEGPTSDLLEHLEHGDPLPAGFDQHLMPSRDGVLPDPER
;
A
#
# COMPACT_ATOMS: atom_id res chain seq x y z
N MET A 1 18.82 15.04 48.09
CA MET A 1 17.38 14.72 47.83
C MET A 1 17.36 13.54 46.88
N THR A 2 17.03 12.37 47.40
CA THR A 2 17.19 11.05 46.80
C THR A 2 15.88 10.62 46.07
N PRO A 3 15.94 10.00 44.88
CA PRO A 3 14.73 9.51 44.21
C PRO A 3 14.31 8.15 44.77
N VAL A 4 13.01 7.99 44.95
CA VAL A 4 12.34 6.75 45.39
C VAL A 4 12.10 5.81 44.23
N ILE A 5 12.63 4.61 44.37
CA ILE A 5 12.48 3.50 43.42
C ILE A 5 11.17 2.75 43.72
N GLY A 6 10.25 2.72 42.79
CA GLY A 6 9.00 1.95 42.87
C GLY A 6 9.16 0.52 42.34
N THR A 7 8.75 -0.45 43.15
CA THR A 7 8.85 -1.89 42.96
C THR A 7 7.84 -2.43 41.95
N PRO A 8 8.19 -3.44 41.09
CA PRO A 8 7.24 -4.03 40.16
C PRO A 8 6.36 -5.09 40.83
N GLY A 9 5.03 -4.96 40.63
CA GLY A 9 4.02 -5.91 41.07
C GLY A 9 4.01 -7.18 40.22
N ARG A 10 4.13 -8.29 40.91
CA ARG A 10 4.06 -9.67 40.41
C ARG A 10 2.59 -10.05 40.17
N VAL A 11 2.20 -10.37 38.95
CA VAL A 11 0.88 -10.93 38.64
C VAL A 11 0.99 -12.45 38.42
N ARG A 12 0.18 -13.18 39.16
CA ARG A 12 0.16 -14.64 39.23
C ARG A 12 -0.54 -15.26 38.02
N SER A 13 0.06 -16.32 37.51
CA SER A 13 -0.52 -17.27 36.58
C SER A 13 -1.69 -18.02 37.19
N ALA A 14 -2.80 -18.10 36.47
CA ALA A 14 -3.87 -19.05 36.74
C ALA A 14 -3.89 -20.08 35.63
N VAL A 15 -3.51 -21.29 35.98
CA VAL A 15 -3.63 -22.50 35.18
C VAL A 15 -5.07 -23.00 35.32
N GLY A 16 -5.80 -23.12 34.25
CA GLY A 16 -7.14 -23.72 34.21
C GLY A 16 -7.13 -24.94 33.28
N GLU A 17 -7.08 -26.13 33.90
CA GLU A 17 -7.32 -27.42 33.27
C GLU A 17 -8.83 -27.66 33.12
N ALA A 18 -9.32 -28.03 31.94
CA ALA A 18 -10.58 -28.76 31.79
C ALA A 18 -10.62 -29.52 30.47
N ARG A 19 -10.36 -30.79 30.55
CA ARG A 19 -11.17 -31.99 30.25
C ARG A 19 -11.86 -32.00 28.87
N GLY A 20 -11.48 -33.04 28.12
CA GLY A 20 -11.97 -33.41 26.79
C GLY A 20 -13.43 -33.90 26.76
N VAL A 21 -13.97 -33.82 25.57
CA VAL A 21 -15.13 -34.61 25.13
C VAL A 21 -14.85 -35.05 23.69
N PRO A 22 -14.93 -36.34 23.34
CA PRO A 22 -14.86 -36.80 21.97
C PRO A 22 -16.26 -36.81 21.37
N GLY A 23 -16.45 -36.09 20.28
CA GLY A 23 -17.67 -36.09 19.47
C GLY A 23 -17.33 -36.30 18.00
N GLN A 24 -17.40 -37.56 17.54
CA GLN A 24 -17.40 -37.93 16.16
C GLN A 24 -18.65 -37.36 15.46
N GLY A 25 -18.44 -36.57 14.45
CA GLY A 25 -19.49 -36.10 13.54
C GLY A 25 -18.97 -36.02 12.12
N LYS A 26 -19.01 -37.15 11.39
CA LYS A 26 -18.89 -37.16 9.91
C LYS A 26 -19.98 -36.27 9.33
N ARG A 27 -19.62 -35.14 8.76
CA ARG A 27 -20.44 -34.46 7.76
C ARG A 27 -19.66 -34.32 6.46
N LYS A 28 -20.02 -35.18 5.51
CA LYS A 28 -19.80 -35.01 4.08
C LYS A 28 -20.52 -33.73 3.62
N GLY A 29 -19.91 -33.06 2.71
CA GLY A 29 -20.68 -32.27 1.76
C GLY A 29 -20.36 -30.79 1.75
N GLY A 30 -19.85 -30.38 0.66
CA GLY A 30 -20.32 -29.16 0.07
C GLY A 30 -19.39 -27.98 0.04
N GLY A 31 -18.90 -27.77 -1.14
CA GLY A 31 -18.77 -26.43 -1.64
C GLY A 31 -17.62 -25.61 -1.03
N GLY A 32 -16.42 -25.84 -1.55
CA GLY A 32 -15.39 -24.82 -1.50
C GLY A 32 -15.97 -23.55 -2.11
N ASN A 33 -16.33 -22.61 -1.23
CA ASN A 33 -16.64 -21.26 -1.65
C ASN A 33 -15.35 -20.74 -2.32
N PRO A 34 -15.33 -20.44 -3.62
CA PRO A 34 -14.16 -19.82 -4.20
C PRO A 34 -14.01 -18.50 -3.46
N VAL A 35 -12.94 -18.37 -2.69
CA VAL A 35 -12.47 -17.12 -2.11
C VAL A 35 -12.59 -16.10 -3.23
N GLY A 36 -13.58 -15.22 -3.09
CA GLY A 36 -13.98 -14.30 -4.13
C GLY A 36 -12.76 -13.56 -4.63
N ARG A 37 -12.35 -13.83 -5.85
CA ARG A 37 -11.56 -12.90 -6.64
C ARG A 37 -12.37 -11.61 -6.61
N ARG A 38 -11.99 -10.69 -5.74
CA ARG A 38 -12.52 -9.33 -5.76
C ARG A 38 -12.32 -8.88 -7.20
N ARG A 39 -13.42 -8.67 -7.90
CA ARG A 39 -13.43 -8.20 -9.27
C ARG A 39 -12.53 -6.98 -9.32
N ALA A 40 -11.50 -7.02 -10.16
CA ALA A 40 -10.76 -5.81 -10.51
C ALA A 40 -11.78 -4.71 -10.75
N SER A 41 -11.59 -3.62 -10.03
CA SER A 41 -12.56 -2.53 -9.88
C SER A 41 -13.26 -2.24 -11.20
N ALA A 42 -14.58 -2.42 -11.26
CA ALA A 42 -15.40 -2.03 -12.40
C ALA A 42 -15.32 -0.51 -12.68
N SER A 43 -14.79 0.26 -11.73
CA SER A 43 -14.57 1.71 -11.83
C SER A 43 -13.39 2.12 -12.71
N GLY A 44 -12.53 1.17 -13.08
CA GLY A 44 -11.27 1.49 -13.77
C GLY A 44 -10.25 2.23 -12.92
N ASP A 45 -10.45 2.29 -11.60
CA ASP A 45 -9.51 2.91 -10.66
C ASP A 45 -8.22 2.12 -10.60
N ARG A 46 -7.07 2.80 -10.67
CA ARG A 46 -5.78 2.16 -10.82
C ARG A 46 -4.63 3.00 -10.28
N VAL A 47 -3.62 2.31 -9.79
CA VAL A 47 -2.33 2.86 -9.40
C VAL A 47 -1.26 2.33 -10.36
N TRP A 48 -0.49 3.22 -10.98
CA TRP A 48 0.71 2.89 -11.76
C TRP A 48 1.95 3.31 -10.99
N LEU A 49 2.94 2.46 -10.97
CA LEU A 49 4.25 2.74 -10.39
C LEU A 49 5.32 2.67 -11.48
N CYS A 50 6.05 3.75 -11.68
CA CYS A 50 7.16 3.78 -12.62
C CYS A 50 8.33 2.95 -12.11
N ARG A 51 8.77 1.99 -12.91
CA ARG A 51 9.96 1.15 -12.68
C ARG A 51 10.94 1.19 -13.83
N GLY A 52 10.83 2.23 -14.68
CA GLY A 52 11.78 2.47 -15.75
C GLY A 52 13.19 2.84 -15.25
N CYS A 53 14.07 3.10 -16.19
CA CYS A 53 15.52 3.26 -15.98
C CYS A 53 15.92 4.22 -14.85
N CYS A 54 15.18 5.30 -14.63
CA CYS A 54 15.54 6.32 -13.64
C CYS A 54 14.75 6.19 -12.33
N CYS A 55 13.54 5.65 -12.38
CA CYS A 55 12.65 5.64 -11.22
C CYS A 55 12.80 4.39 -10.34
N GLY A 56 13.23 3.27 -10.91
CA GLY A 56 13.23 1.98 -10.25
C GLY A 56 14.62 1.40 -9.97
N THR A 57 15.68 2.19 -10.12
CA THR A 57 17.06 1.68 -9.99
C THR A 57 17.74 2.19 -8.73
N ARG A 58 18.52 1.31 -8.10
CA ARG A 58 19.37 1.67 -6.95
C ARG A 58 20.49 2.62 -7.34
N THR A 59 20.85 2.69 -8.63
CA THR A 59 21.87 3.61 -9.12
C THR A 59 21.42 5.06 -8.94
N GLU A 60 20.17 5.36 -9.28
CA GLU A 60 19.63 6.72 -9.17
C GLU A 60 19.12 7.03 -7.75
N HIS A 61 18.60 6.01 -7.06
CA HIS A 61 17.99 6.14 -5.73
C HIS A 61 18.50 5.05 -4.79
N PRO A 62 19.78 5.09 -4.36
CA PRO A 62 20.40 3.98 -3.61
C PRO A 62 19.78 3.74 -2.23
N GLY A 63 19.14 4.76 -1.63
CA GLY A 63 18.50 4.65 -0.32
C GLY A 63 17.05 4.18 -0.34
N VAL A 64 16.49 3.86 -1.52
CA VAL A 64 15.08 3.48 -1.65
C VAL A 64 14.92 1.97 -1.70
N ASP A 65 14.08 1.41 -0.83
CA ASP A 65 13.61 0.02 -0.96
C ASP A 65 12.52 -0.06 -2.04
N HIS A 66 12.93 -0.17 -3.29
CA HIS A 66 12.03 -0.27 -4.44
C HIS A 66 11.10 -1.48 -4.35
N THR A 67 11.58 -2.60 -3.84
CA THR A 67 10.79 -3.84 -3.71
C THR A 67 9.75 -3.72 -2.62
N GLY A 68 10.13 -3.21 -1.46
CA GLY A 68 9.19 -2.94 -0.36
C GLY A 68 8.12 -1.94 -0.76
N GLN A 69 8.50 -0.85 -1.42
CA GLN A 69 7.56 0.15 -1.93
C GLN A 69 6.56 -0.46 -2.92
N GLU A 70 7.01 -1.28 -3.85
CA GLU A 70 6.11 -1.92 -4.82
C GLU A 70 5.11 -2.86 -4.13
N LYS A 71 5.58 -3.66 -3.16
CA LYS A 71 4.71 -4.54 -2.36
C LYS A 71 3.68 -3.74 -1.58
N ALA A 72 4.09 -2.67 -0.93
CA ALA A 72 3.20 -1.80 -0.15
C ALA A 72 2.11 -1.18 -1.04
N LEU A 73 2.50 -0.61 -2.19
CA LEU A 73 1.56 -0.01 -3.14
C LEU A 73 0.60 -1.02 -3.75
N ARG A 74 1.07 -2.22 -4.08
CA ARG A 74 0.22 -3.30 -4.58
C ARG A 74 -0.84 -3.68 -3.55
N SER A 75 -0.41 -3.96 -2.34
CA SER A 75 -1.32 -4.36 -1.25
C SER A 75 -2.28 -3.24 -0.87
N GLY A 76 -1.82 -1.99 -0.81
CA GLY A 76 -2.67 -0.84 -0.50
C GLY A 76 -3.69 -0.56 -1.60
N ALA A 77 -3.30 -0.64 -2.87
CA ALA A 77 -4.24 -0.51 -3.99
C ALA A 77 -5.33 -1.59 -3.93
N GLU A 78 -4.95 -2.84 -3.64
CA GLU A 78 -5.91 -3.94 -3.47
C GLU A 78 -6.89 -3.68 -2.31
N ARG A 79 -6.41 -3.18 -1.16
CA ARG A 79 -7.28 -2.82 -0.03
C ARG A 79 -8.22 -1.67 -0.38
N ALA A 80 -7.74 -0.69 -1.15
CA ALA A 80 -8.55 0.41 -1.67
C ALA A 80 -9.50 0.01 -2.82
N GLY A 81 -9.50 -1.27 -3.25
CA GLY A 81 -10.32 -1.76 -4.35
C GLY A 81 -9.85 -1.30 -5.73
N MET A 82 -8.59 -0.91 -5.88
CA MET A 82 -7.98 -0.41 -7.09
C MET A 82 -7.09 -1.46 -7.76
N ALA A 83 -6.93 -1.40 -9.07
CA ALA A 83 -5.91 -2.17 -9.76
C ALA A 83 -4.52 -1.57 -9.52
N PHE A 84 -3.48 -2.41 -9.54
CA PHE A 84 -2.08 -1.97 -9.45
C PHE A 84 -1.27 -2.47 -10.64
N GLU A 85 -0.38 -1.64 -11.13
CA GLU A 85 0.53 -1.97 -12.22
C GLU A 85 1.91 -1.33 -12.01
N ALA A 86 2.96 -2.16 -11.93
CA ALA A 86 4.32 -1.69 -12.07
C ALA A 86 4.65 -1.66 -13.57
N THR A 87 4.99 -0.50 -14.08
CA THR A 87 5.19 -0.27 -15.50
C THR A 87 6.59 0.24 -15.80
N GLY A 88 6.96 0.27 -17.06
CA GLY A 88 8.21 0.85 -17.53
C GLY A 88 8.30 2.36 -17.28
N CYS A 89 8.86 3.09 -18.23
CA CYS A 89 9.00 4.54 -18.10
C CYS A 89 7.67 5.26 -18.36
N LEU A 90 7.26 6.12 -17.44
CA LEU A 90 6.07 6.97 -17.60
C LEU A 90 6.35 8.32 -18.29
N GLY A 91 7.55 8.49 -18.88
CA GLY A 91 7.89 9.65 -19.70
C GLY A 91 8.12 10.95 -18.94
N ALA A 92 8.33 10.90 -17.62
CA ALA A 92 8.66 12.07 -16.80
C ALA A 92 9.95 11.85 -16.01
N CYS A 93 10.98 11.32 -16.67
CA CYS A 93 12.31 11.12 -16.11
C CYS A 93 12.87 12.42 -15.50
N GLY A 94 13.64 12.31 -14.42
CA GLY A 94 14.15 13.46 -13.67
C GLY A 94 13.20 13.95 -12.55
N GLN A 95 11.94 13.49 -12.53
CA GLN A 95 11.05 13.78 -11.41
C GLN A 95 11.15 12.76 -10.26
N GLY A 96 11.90 11.68 -10.47
CA GLY A 96 12.18 10.62 -9.50
C GLY A 96 10.96 9.86 -9.04
N ASN A 97 11.01 8.55 -9.09
CA ASN A 97 10.04 7.59 -8.54
C ASN A 97 8.57 8.03 -8.62
N LEU A 98 8.01 7.93 -9.84
CA LEU A 98 6.67 8.41 -10.15
C LEU A 98 5.59 7.39 -9.77
N ILE A 99 4.50 7.90 -9.21
CA ILE A 99 3.25 7.16 -9.03
C ILE A 99 2.14 7.92 -9.73
N VAL A 100 1.27 7.22 -10.44
CA VAL A 100 0.07 7.79 -11.04
C VAL A 100 -1.15 7.09 -10.46
N VAL A 101 -2.14 7.85 -10.07
CA VAL A 101 -3.40 7.36 -9.52
C VAL A 101 -4.55 7.84 -10.38
N ARG A 102 -5.36 6.90 -10.85
CA ARG A 102 -6.69 7.20 -11.39
C ARG A 102 -7.73 6.73 -10.37
N ARG A 103 -8.57 7.67 -9.90
CA ARG A 103 -9.64 7.38 -8.96
C ARG A 103 -10.87 8.24 -9.27
N GLY A 104 -12.03 7.62 -9.41
CA GLY A 104 -13.27 8.32 -9.72
C GLY A 104 -13.18 9.15 -11.00
N GLY A 105 -12.46 8.67 -12.02
CA GLY A 105 -12.24 9.37 -13.28
C GLY A 105 -11.19 10.48 -13.24
N ARG A 106 -10.63 10.80 -12.08
CA ARG A 106 -9.56 11.80 -11.95
C ARG A 106 -8.21 11.11 -12.00
N VAL A 107 -7.25 11.70 -12.72
CA VAL A 107 -5.87 11.24 -12.81
C VAL A 107 -4.96 12.26 -12.15
N ARG A 108 -4.14 11.78 -11.21
CA ARG A 108 -3.13 12.58 -10.51
C ARG A 108 -1.78 11.94 -10.62
N TRP A 109 -0.76 12.75 -10.80
CA TRP A 109 0.64 12.35 -10.89
C TRP A 109 1.38 12.80 -9.66
N PHE A 110 2.15 11.88 -9.09
CA PHE A 110 2.99 12.11 -7.91
C PHE A 110 4.45 11.86 -8.28
N ARG A 111 5.30 12.81 -7.92
CA ARG A 111 6.75 12.78 -8.14
C ARG A 111 7.50 12.62 -6.83
N ARG A 112 8.78 12.24 -6.90
CA ARG A 112 9.67 12.12 -5.74
C ARG A 112 9.07 11.27 -4.63
N MET A 113 8.37 10.22 -4.99
CA MET A 113 7.78 9.30 -4.05
C MET A 113 8.87 8.34 -3.51
N LEU A 114 9.89 8.96 -2.87
CA LEU A 114 11.10 8.29 -2.41
C LEU A 114 10.94 7.95 -0.93
N GLY A 115 11.07 6.68 -0.58
CA GLY A 115 11.01 6.21 0.79
C GLY A 115 9.61 5.87 1.29
N GLU A 116 9.54 5.51 2.58
CA GLU A 116 8.32 4.99 3.21
C GLU A 116 7.29 6.09 3.49
N GLY A 117 7.72 7.26 3.98
CA GLY A 117 6.82 8.33 4.41
C GLY A 117 5.82 8.73 3.32
N PRO A 118 6.25 9.29 2.17
CA PRO A 118 5.33 9.70 1.12
C PRO A 118 4.47 8.56 0.57
N THR A 119 5.01 7.33 0.58
CA THR A 119 4.27 6.15 0.14
C THR A 119 3.16 5.79 1.12
N SER A 120 3.44 5.82 2.43
CA SER A 120 2.44 5.55 3.48
C SER A 120 1.33 6.58 3.46
N ASP A 121 1.68 7.87 3.39
CA ASP A 121 0.71 8.97 3.33
C ASP A 121 -0.25 8.82 2.15
N LEU A 122 0.30 8.45 0.97
CA LEU A 122 -0.52 8.20 -0.21
C LEU A 122 -1.44 6.98 0.00
N LEU A 123 -0.94 5.91 0.60
CA LEU A 123 -1.72 4.71 0.86
C LEU A 123 -2.86 4.96 1.83
N GLU A 124 -2.63 5.68 2.92
CA GLU A 124 -3.67 6.10 3.87
C GLU A 124 -4.77 6.91 3.16
N HIS A 125 -4.37 7.86 2.32
CA HIS A 125 -5.31 8.61 1.48
C HIS A 125 -6.13 7.69 0.56
N LEU A 126 -5.50 6.70 -0.06
CA LEU A 126 -6.20 5.78 -0.97
C LEU A 126 -7.13 4.81 -0.24
N GLU A 127 -6.76 4.35 0.94
CA GLU A 127 -7.52 3.36 1.71
C GLU A 127 -8.69 3.97 2.47
N HIS A 128 -8.48 5.12 3.10
CA HIS A 128 -9.44 5.75 4.00
C HIS A 128 -10.13 6.99 3.42
N GLY A 129 -9.59 7.56 2.35
CA GLY A 129 -10.10 8.79 1.76
C GLY A 129 -9.70 10.04 2.54
N ASP A 130 -8.79 9.92 3.50
CA ASP A 130 -8.30 11.02 4.29
C ASP A 130 -7.59 12.07 3.40
N PRO A 131 -7.65 13.35 3.75
CA PRO A 131 -6.91 14.35 3.00
C PRO A 131 -5.41 14.06 3.06
N LEU A 132 -4.71 14.33 1.96
CA LEU A 132 -3.24 14.23 1.94
C LEU A 132 -2.67 15.20 2.99
N PRO A 133 -1.59 14.82 3.69
CA PRO A 133 -1.03 15.65 4.75
C PRO A 133 -0.52 16.99 4.24
N ALA A 134 -0.43 17.97 5.15
CA ALA A 134 0.13 19.28 4.83
C ALA A 134 1.54 19.14 4.25
N GLY A 135 1.81 19.84 3.16
CA GLY A 135 3.08 19.77 2.46
C GLY A 135 3.18 18.65 1.42
N PHE A 136 2.19 17.79 1.30
CA PHE A 136 2.20 16.75 0.26
C PHE A 136 2.12 17.31 -1.17
N ASP A 137 1.72 18.57 -1.32
CA ASP A 137 1.65 19.28 -2.60
C ASP A 137 2.98 19.30 -3.35
N GLN A 138 4.12 19.24 -2.65
CA GLN A 138 5.44 19.11 -3.26
C GLN A 138 5.60 17.85 -4.13
N HIS A 139 4.80 16.84 -3.85
CA HIS A 139 4.77 15.57 -4.61
C HIS A 139 3.79 15.62 -5.79
N LEU A 140 2.89 16.57 -5.85
CA LEU A 140 1.95 16.67 -6.98
C LEU A 140 2.63 17.19 -8.24
N MET A 141 2.08 16.78 -9.39
CA MET A 141 2.45 17.28 -10.71
C MET A 141 1.20 17.82 -11.44
N PRO A 142 0.71 19.03 -11.06
CA PRO A 142 -0.55 19.55 -11.63
C PRO A 142 -0.52 19.70 -13.15
N SER A 143 0.64 19.91 -13.75
CA SER A 143 0.82 19.98 -15.21
C SER A 143 0.51 18.67 -15.94
N ARG A 144 0.38 17.57 -15.20
CA ARG A 144 0.05 16.24 -15.71
C ARG A 144 -1.30 15.73 -15.24
N ASP A 145 -2.05 16.51 -14.45
CA ASP A 145 -3.37 16.10 -13.99
C ASP A 145 -4.30 15.87 -15.17
N GLY A 146 -5.06 14.78 -15.11
CA GLY A 146 -5.95 14.34 -16.18
C GLY A 146 -5.27 13.58 -17.34
N VAL A 147 -3.94 13.58 -17.40
CA VAL A 147 -3.19 12.83 -18.43
C VAL A 147 -3.01 11.39 -17.98
N LEU A 148 -3.53 10.43 -18.76
CA LEU A 148 -3.26 9.02 -18.52
C LEU A 148 -1.81 8.67 -18.85
N PRO A 149 -1.17 7.77 -18.07
CA PRO A 149 0.12 7.25 -18.44
C PRO A 149 0.02 6.41 -19.71
N ASP A 150 1.05 6.50 -20.55
CA ASP A 150 1.22 5.65 -21.71
C ASP A 150 2.22 4.53 -21.33
N PRO A 151 1.74 3.33 -21.03
CA PRO A 151 2.61 2.22 -20.59
C PRO A 151 3.45 1.63 -21.72
N GLU A 152 3.18 2.00 -22.97
CA GLU A 152 3.88 1.48 -24.16
C GLU A 152 5.06 2.35 -24.61
N ARG A 153 5.35 3.43 -23.90
CA ARG A 153 6.50 4.31 -24.18
C ARG A 153 7.82 3.83 -23.64
#